data_15e603d10600f2945ea685b8ec66d2d4
#
_entry.id   15e603d10600f2945ea685b8ec66d2d4
#
_cell.length_a   1.000
_cell.length_b   1.000
_cell.length_c   1.000
_cell.angle_alpha   90.00
_cell.angle_beta   90.00
_cell.angle_gamma   90.00
#
_symmetry.space_group_name_H-M   'P 1'
#
loop_
_entity.id
_entity.type
_entity.pdbx_description
1 polymer ?
#
loop_
_entity_poly.entity_id
_entity_poly.type
_entity_poly.pdbx_seq_one_letter_code
_entity_poly.pdbx_strand_id
1 'polypeptide(L)'
;MAKEFKRYLVTSALPYANGPVHIGHLAGVYIPSDIYTRYLRLRGRDVISVCGSDEHGVPITIKARKEGVTPQQIVDRYHALIKKSFEGLGMSFDIYSRTSSATHARTASDFFRKLYDEGKFIEKTSMQYYDEEAQTFLADRYIVGTCPKCGNDRAYGDQCEKCGSTLSPDELIDPHSAVSGSVPVKRETKHW
;
A
#
# COMPACT_ATOMS: atom_id res chain seq x y z
N MET A 1 5.36 14.20 38.35
CA MET A 1 6.52 14.25 37.45
C MET A 1 6.19 13.48 36.20
N ALA A 2 6.38 14.02 35.00
CA ALA A 2 6.17 13.30 33.76
C ALA A 2 7.13 12.11 33.66
N LYS A 3 6.64 10.95 33.24
CA LYS A 3 7.46 9.76 33.11
C LYS A 3 8.52 9.99 32.02
N GLU A 4 9.80 9.87 32.40
CA GLU A 4 10.89 10.00 31.44
C GLU A 4 11.14 8.66 30.76
N PHE A 5 11.04 8.64 29.42
CA PHE A 5 11.32 7.45 28.66
C PHE A 5 12.82 7.30 28.42
N LYS A 6 13.33 6.07 28.49
CA LYS A 6 14.74 5.76 28.22
C LYS A 6 15.07 5.81 26.73
N ARG A 7 14.10 5.42 25.88
CA ARG A 7 14.24 5.32 24.43
C ARG A 7 13.00 5.80 23.72
N TYR A 8 13.19 6.29 22.51
CA TYR A 8 12.13 6.74 21.61
C TYR A 8 12.26 6.00 20.29
N LEU A 9 11.15 5.46 19.79
CA LEU A 9 11.04 4.95 18.45
C LEU A 9 10.06 5.85 17.69
N VAL A 10 10.56 6.52 16.66
CA VAL A 10 9.75 7.34 15.77
C VAL A 10 9.53 6.57 14.48
N THR A 11 8.28 6.28 14.17
CA THR A 11 7.86 5.60 12.93
C THR A 11 7.10 6.57 12.06
N SER A 12 7.37 6.55 10.76
CA SER A 12 6.60 7.29 9.76
C SER A 12 5.81 6.32 8.88
N ALA A 13 4.62 6.74 8.45
CA ALA A 13 3.84 5.97 7.48
C ALA A 13 4.68 5.71 6.22
N LEU A 14 4.61 4.50 5.68
CA LEU A 14 5.37 4.13 4.49
C LEU A 14 4.78 4.80 3.25
N PRO A 15 5.54 5.60 2.47
CA PRO A 15 5.07 6.11 1.21
C PRO A 15 4.92 4.97 0.20
N TYR A 16 3.85 5.02 -0.58
CA TYR A 16 3.56 4.02 -1.58
C TYR A 16 4.44 4.18 -2.82
N ALA A 17 5.19 3.13 -3.19
CA ALA A 17 6.22 3.19 -4.23
C ALA A 17 5.65 3.09 -5.65
N ASN A 18 4.65 3.91 -5.97
CA ASN A 18 4.04 4.00 -7.31
C ASN A 18 4.15 5.40 -7.93
N GLY A 19 4.75 6.35 -7.21
CA GLY A 19 4.92 7.74 -7.64
C GLY A 19 5.88 8.52 -6.74
N PRO A 20 6.22 9.77 -7.12
CA PRO A 20 7.00 10.65 -6.26
C PRO A 20 6.17 11.11 -5.05
N VAL A 21 6.87 11.45 -3.97
CA VAL A 21 6.23 12.19 -2.86
C VAL A 21 5.93 13.63 -3.31
N HIS A 22 4.85 14.19 -2.78
CA HIS A 22 4.45 15.58 -3.02
C HIS A 22 4.32 16.34 -1.69
N ILE A 23 4.09 17.65 -1.78
CA ILE A 23 4.04 18.53 -0.61
C ILE A 23 3.05 18.06 0.48
N GLY A 24 1.94 17.46 0.11
CA GLY A 24 0.96 16.92 1.06
C GLY A 24 1.51 15.76 1.88
N HIS A 25 2.28 14.85 1.26
CA HIS A 25 3.00 13.80 1.98
C HIS A 25 4.04 14.39 2.94
N LEU A 26 4.82 15.36 2.46
CA LEU A 26 5.88 15.98 3.24
C LEU A 26 5.33 16.72 4.45
N ALA A 27 4.35 17.61 4.23
CA ALA A 27 3.78 18.44 5.29
C ALA A 27 2.93 17.63 6.29
N GLY A 28 2.24 16.59 5.83
CA GLY A 28 1.33 15.81 6.66
C GLY A 28 2.02 14.76 7.53
N VAL A 29 3.15 14.21 7.09
CA VAL A 29 3.79 13.07 7.76
C VAL A 29 5.29 13.29 7.99
N TYR A 30 6.07 13.48 6.92
CA TYR A 30 7.52 13.29 7.00
C TYR A 30 8.24 14.47 7.66
N ILE A 31 7.87 15.71 7.36
CA ILE A 31 8.43 16.91 8.00
C ILE A 31 8.11 16.94 9.50
N PRO A 32 6.87 16.74 9.97
CA PRO A 32 6.57 16.66 11.40
C PRO A 32 7.37 15.57 12.13
N SER A 33 7.50 14.39 11.52
CA SER A 33 8.28 13.28 12.07
C SER A 33 9.76 13.62 12.18
N ASP A 34 10.34 14.23 11.16
CA ASP A 34 11.74 14.64 11.13
C ASP A 34 12.03 15.76 12.15
N ILE A 35 11.16 16.77 12.25
CA ILE A 35 11.28 17.84 13.26
C ILE A 35 11.29 17.23 14.67
N TYR A 36 10.37 16.31 14.95
CA TYR A 36 10.32 15.66 16.28
C TYR A 36 11.57 14.82 16.54
N THR A 37 12.03 14.07 15.56
CA THR A 37 13.26 13.28 15.66
C THR A 37 14.48 14.16 15.93
N ARG A 38 14.63 15.27 15.19
CA ARG A 38 15.70 16.25 15.40
C ARG A 38 15.63 16.88 16.79
N TYR A 39 14.44 17.25 17.24
CA TYR A 39 14.23 17.78 18.58
C TYR A 39 14.72 16.80 19.65
N LEU A 40 14.35 15.52 19.55
CA LEU A 40 14.80 14.49 20.49
C LEU A 40 16.32 14.32 20.48
N ARG A 41 16.93 14.30 19.28
CA ARG A 41 18.40 14.21 19.14
C ARG A 41 19.11 15.41 19.74
N LEU A 42 18.61 16.62 19.52
CA LEU A 42 19.15 17.85 20.13
C LEU A 42 19.04 17.85 21.67
N ARG A 43 18.02 17.17 22.20
CA ARG A 43 17.85 16.97 23.64
C ARG A 43 18.69 15.82 24.18
N GLY A 44 19.58 15.24 23.41
CA GLY A 44 20.41 14.09 23.80
C GLY A 44 19.65 12.82 24.15
N ARG A 45 18.43 12.66 23.58
CA ARG A 45 17.62 11.46 23.83
C ARG A 45 18.08 10.30 22.94
N ASP A 46 18.00 9.07 23.48
CA ASP A 46 18.18 7.85 22.69
C ASP A 46 16.95 7.67 21.78
N VAL A 47 17.11 7.96 20.50
CA VAL A 47 16.02 7.92 19.51
C VAL A 47 16.43 7.19 18.25
N ILE A 48 15.55 6.30 17.79
CA ILE A 48 15.64 5.63 16.49
C ILE A 48 14.46 6.10 15.65
N SER A 49 14.76 6.58 14.45
CA SER A 49 13.77 6.99 13.45
C SER A 49 13.76 6.01 12.29
N VAL A 50 12.60 5.42 11.99
CA VAL A 50 12.46 4.41 10.95
C VAL A 50 11.36 4.77 9.97
N CYS A 51 11.62 4.49 8.70
CA CYS A 51 10.67 4.59 7.61
C CYS A 51 10.99 3.53 6.54
N GLY A 52 10.30 3.57 5.43
CA GLY A 52 10.54 2.71 4.28
C GLY A 52 9.51 3.00 3.21
N SER A 53 9.52 2.23 2.13
CA SER A 53 8.50 2.29 1.08
C SER A 53 7.54 1.11 1.16
N ASP A 54 6.26 1.38 0.92
CA ASP A 54 5.24 0.35 0.68
C ASP A 54 5.27 -0.05 -0.79
N GLU A 55 5.52 -1.33 -1.07
CA GLU A 55 5.89 -1.82 -2.39
C GLU A 55 5.00 -2.95 -2.92
N HIS A 56 3.88 -3.20 -2.27
CA HIS A 56 2.92 -4.21 -2.69
C HIS A 56 1.57 -3.59 -3.04
N GLY A 57 0.87 -4.21 -3.98
CA GLY A 57 -0.51 -3.86 -4.30
C GLY A 57 -0.79 -3.60 -5.79
N VAL A 58 -2.08 -3.56 -6.07
CA VAL A 58 -2.67 -3.46 -7.41
C VAL A 58 -2.17 -2.27 -8.24
N PRO A 59 -2.11 -1.03 -7.73
CA PRO A 59 -1.68 0.11 -8.53
C PRO A 59 -0.26 -0.01 -9.10
N ILE A 60 0.65 -0.67 -8.37
CA ILE A 60 2.03 -0.95 -8.84
C ILE A 60 1.99 -1.90 -10.03
N THR A 61 1.19 -2.97 -9.94
CA THR A 61 1.06 -3.96 -11.01
C THR A 61 0.43 -3.36 -12.27
N ILE A 62 -0.62 -2.54 -12.11
CA ILE A 62 -1.24 -1.82 -13.23
C ILE A 62 -0.23 -0.88 -13.89
N LYS A 63 0.52 -0.12 -13.10
CA LYS A 63 1.54 0.79 -13.61
C LYS A 63 2.63 0.05 -14.37
N ALA A 64 3.12 -1.05 -13.82
CA ALA A 64 4.12 -1.90 -14.44
C ALA A 64 3.66 -2.41 -15.82
N ARG A 65 2.43 -2.88 -15.92
CA ARG A 65 1.83 -3.30 -17.20
C ARG A 65 1.73 -2.15 -18.22
N LYS A 66 1.28 -0.97 -17.78
CA LYS A 66 1.17 0.22 -18.66
C LYS A 66 2.52 0.68 -19.17
N GLU A 67 3.58 0.55 -18.38
CA GLU A 67 4.94 0.94 -18.76
C GLU A 67 5.75 -0.19 -19.44
N GLY A 68 5.20 -1.41 -19.53
CA GLY A 68 5.88 -2.56 -20.13
C GLY A 68 7.09 -3.05 -19.32
N VAL A 69 7.06 -2.86 -17.99
CA VAL A 69 8.15 -3.24 -17.08
C VAL A 69 7.63 -4.16 -15.97
N THR A 70 8.54 -4.71 -15.17
CA THR A 70 8.15 -5.53 -14.02
C THR A 70 7.70 -4.66 -12.84
N PRO A 71 6.82 -5.17 -11.94
CA PRO A 71 6.49 -4.50 -10.68
C PRO A 71 7.72 -4.14 -9.85
N GLN A 72 8.75 -5.01 -9.84
CA GLN A 72 10.01 -4.76 -9.14
C GLN A 72 10.74 -3.53 -9.67
N GLN A 73 10.78 -3.34 -10.99
CA GLN A 73 11.41 -2.16 -11.60
C GLN A 73 10.67 -0.85 -11.24
N ILE A 74 9.34 -0.90 -11.10
CA ILE A 74 8.56 0.25 -10.63
C ILE A 74 8.96 0.61 -9.19
N VAL A 75 8.91 -0.35 -8.28
CA VAL A 75 9.18 -0.09 -6.86
C VAL A 75 10.64 0.29 -6.62
N ASP A 76 11.60 -0.29 -7.33
CA ASP A 76 13.02 0.08 -7.24
C ASP A 76 13.24 1.55 -7.63
N ARG A 77 12.62 1.99 -8.72
CA ARG A 77 12.68 3.39 -9.19
C ARG A 77 12.13 4.35 -8.15
N TYR A 78 10.91 4.07 -7.64
CA TYR A 78 10.25 4.98 -6.72
C TYR A 78 10.81 4.92 -5.31
N HIS A 79 11.26 3.76 -4.84
CA HIS A 79 12.02 3.65 -3.59
C HIS A 79 13.25 4.57 -3.60
N ALA A 80 14.05 4.48 -4.65
CA ALA A 80 15.26 5.30 -4.80
C ALA A 80 14.91 6.80 -4.91
N LEU A 81 13.89 7.16 -5.69
CA LEU A 81 13.44 8.53 -5.86
C LEU A 81 12.95 9.15 -4.56
N ILE A 82 12.11 8.44 -3.81
CA ILE A 82 11.55 8.90 -2.55
C ILE A 82 12.65 9.07 -1.50
N LYS A 83 13.53 8.06 -1.38
CA LYS A 83 14.70 8.13 -0.49
C LYS A 83 15.55 9.36 -0.78
N LYS A 84 15.91 9.59 -2.04
CA LYS A 84 16.67 10.76 -2.48
C LYS A 84 15.95 12.08 -2.18
N SER A 85 14.62 12.11 -2.29
CA SER A 85 13.82 13.30 -1.95
C SER A 85 13.91 13.64 -0.47
N PHE A 86 13.84 12.64 0.41
CA PHE A 86 14.02 12.82 1.86
C PHE A 86 15.44 13.27 2.21
N GLU A 87 16.45 12.64 1.61
CA GLU A 87 17.86 13.03 1.80
C GLU A 87 18.11 14.48 1.35
N GLY A 88 17.51 14.88 0.22
CA GLY A 88 17.59 16.25 -0.30
C GLY A 88 16.96 17.31 0.62
N LEU A 89 16.00 16.91 1.46
CA LEU A 89 15.43 17.75 2.53
C LEU A 89 16.22 17.65 3.86
N GLY A 90 17.32 16.90 3.87
CA GLY A 90 18.15 16.68 5.04
C GLY A 90 17.49 15.79 6.10
N MET A 91 16.45 15.04 5.74
CA MET A 91 15.84 14.06 6.66
C MET A 91 16.78 12.88 6.84
N SER A 92 16.95 12.45 8.09
CA SER A 92 17.84 11.34 8.43
C SER A 92 17.11 10.26 9.23
N PHE A 93 16.73 9.20 8.51
CA PHE A 93 16.26 7.98 9.12
C PHE A 93 17.46 7.10 9.54
N ASP A 94 17.39 6.48 10.71
CA ASP A 94 18.36 5.47 11.11
C ASP A 94 18.20 4.21 10.23
N ILE A 95 16.95 3.90 9.85
CA ILE A 95 16.63 2.84 8.90
C ILE A 95 15.59 3.35 7.91
N TYR A 96 15.92 3.32 6.62
CA TYR A 96 14.97 3.48 5.53
C TYR A 96 14.91 2.17 4.74
N SER A 97 13.89 1.36 5.02
CA SER A 97 13.71 0.01 4.48
C SER A 97 12.66 -0.04 3.36
N ARG A 98 12.17 -1.23 3.06
CA ARG A 98 11.14 -1.48 2.03
C ARG A 98 10.38 -2.76 2.33
N THR A 99 9.10 -2.81 1.98
CA THR A 99 8.26 -4.00 2.24
C THR A 99 8.63 -5.19 1.36
N SER A 100 9.32 -4.99 0.23
CA SER A 100 9.85 -6.07 -0.61
C SER A 100 11.18 -6.64 -0.13
N SER A 101 11.72 -6.18 1.01
CA SER A 101 12.97 -6.73 1.55
C SER A 101 12.80 -8.16 2.06
N ALA A 102 13.88 -8.95 1.96
CA ALA A 102 13.88 -10.32 2.50
C ALA A 102 13.59 -10.38 4.01
N THR A 103 14.03 -9.37 4.76
CA THR A 103 13.74 -9.26 6.20
C THR A 103 12.24 -9.06 6.43
N HIS A 104 11.59 -8.16 5.68
CA HIS A 104 10.15 -7.95 5.81
C HIS A 104 9.38 -9.21 5.42
N ALA A 105 9.71 -9.82 4.29
CA ALA A 105 9.05 -11.05 3.81
C ALA A 105 9.11 -12.17 4.86
N ARG A 106 10.29 -12.41 5.45
CA ARG A 106 10.46 -13.41 6.51
C ARG A 106 9.62 -13.05 7.74
N THR A 107 9.75 -11.82 8.24
CA THR A 107 9.08 -11.40 9.47
C THR A 107 7.55 -11.45 9.32
N ALA A 108 7.01 -10.99 8.20
CA ALA A 108 5.58 -11.03 7.91
C ALA A 108 5.08 -12.49 7.81
N SER A 109 5.83 -13.34 7.12
CA SER A 109 5.48 -14.77 7.00
C SER A 109 5.52 -15.49 8.34
N ASP A 110 6.54 -15.23 9.16
CA ASP A 110 6.66 -15.84 10.50
C ASP A 110 5.53 -15.35 11.42
N PHE A 111 5.16 -14.08 11.33
CA PHE A 111 4.04 -13.52 12.10
C PHE A 111 2.70 -14.13 11.67
N PHE A 112 2.46 -14.25 10.36
CA PHE A 112 1.26 -14.91 9.83
C PHE A 112 1.20 -16.37 10.30
N ARG A 113 2.29 -17.12 10.17
CA ARG A 113 2.37 -18.53 10.59
C ARG A 113 2.05 -18.69 12.07
N LYS A 114 2.62 -17.83 12.92
CA LYS A 114 2.34 -17.85 14.36
C LYS A 114 0.83 -17.70 14.64
N LEU A 115 0.19 -16.73 14.00
CA LEU A 115 -1.26 -16.52 14.19
C LEU A 115 -2.09 -17.69 13.64
N TYR A 116 -1.64 -18.29 12.54
CA TYR A 116 -2.27 -19.47 11.98
C TYR A 116 -2.18 -20.68 12.94
N ASP A 117 -1.00 -20.95 13.46
CA ASP A 117 -0.73 -22.05 14.40
C ASP A 117 -1.49 -21.86 15.72
N GLU A 118 -1.73 -20.62 16.14
CA GLU A 118 -2.55 -20.25 17.29
C GLU A 118 -4.07 -20.31 17.02
N GLY A 119 -4.50 -20.69 15.82
CA GLY A 119 -5.91 -20.80 15.45
C GLY A 119 -6.65 -19.46 15.42
N LYS A 120 -5.93 -18.35 15.08
CA LYS A 120 -6.53 -17.00 15.02
C LYS A 120 -7.25 -16.73 13.70
N PHE A 121 -7.11 -17.60 12.71
CA PHE A 121 -7.78 -17.49 11.43
C PHE A 121 -8.96 -18.45 11.33
N ILE A 122 -9.93 -18.06 10.54
CA ILE A 122 -11.02 -18.93 10.10
C ILE A 122 -10.98 -19.04 8.56
N GLU A 123 -11.18 -20.24 8.05
CA GLU A 123 -11.35 -20.43 6.61
C GLU A 123 -12.75 -19.99 6.18
N LYS A 124 -12.84 -19.16 5.16
CA LYS A 124 -14.12 -18.72 4.59
C LYS A 124 -14.07 -18.86 3.07
N THR A 125 -15.07 -19.50 2.51
CA THR A 125 -15.28 -19.57 1.08
C THR A 125 -16.18 -18.42 0.62
N SER A 126 -15.82 -17.74 -0.47
CA SER A 126 -16.60 -16.69 -1.08
C SER A 126 -16.49 -16.70 -2.59
N MET A 127 -17.48 -16.09 -3.27
CA MET A 127 -17.44 -15.86 -4.70
C MET A 127 -16.62 -14.60 -4.97
N GLN A 128 -15.60 -14.70 -5.82
CA GLN A 128 -14.74 -13.60 -6.24
C GLN A 128 -14.77 -13.45 -7.75
N TYR A 129 -14.57 -12.23 -8.22
CA TYR A 129 -14.42 -11.97 -9.64
C TYR A 129 -13.12 -12.54 -10.20
N TYR A 130 -13.22 -13.20 -11.32
CA TYR A 130 -12.12 -13.84 -12.04
C TYR A 130 -12.11 -13.40 -13.51
N ASP A 131 -10.95 -12.99 -13.97
CA ASP A 131 -10.69 -12.64 -15.35
C ASP A 131 -10.22 -13.88 -16.10
N GLU A 132 -11.05 -14.38 -17.03
CA GLU A 132 -10.73 -15.59 -17.80
C GLU A 132 -9.64 -15.37 -18.86
N GLU A 133 -9.52 -14.15 -19.39
CA GLU A 133 -8.45 -13.80 -20.33
C GLU A 133 -7.11 -13.65 -19.64
N ALA A 134 -7.08 -12.93 -18.50
CA ALA A 134 -5.86 -12.73 -17.73
C ALA A 134 -5.54 -13.90 -16.78
N GLN A 135 -6.44 -14.89 -16.67
CA GLN A 135 -6.33 -16.08 -15.81
C GLN A 135 -5.99 -15.74 -14.36
N THR A 136 -6.68 -14.75 -13.79
CA THR A 136 -6.40 -14.26 -12.44
C THR A 136 -7.66 -13.82 -11.70
N PHE A 137 -7.67 -13.99 -10.38
CA PHE A 137 -8.67 -13.35 -9.53
C PHE A 137 -8.44 -11.85 -9.50
N LEU A 138 -9.53 -11.10 -9.46
CA LEU A 138 -9.50 -9.64 -9.45
C LEU A 138 -9.70 -9.10 -8.03
N ALA A 139 -8.72 -8.38 -7.54
CA ALA A 139 -8.94 -7.52 -6.38
C ALA A 139 -9.87 -6.35 -6.76
N ASP A 140 -10.52 -5.74 -5.78
CA ASP A 140 -11.56 -4.74 -6.01
C ASP A 140 -11.14 -3.60 -6.97
N ARG A 141 -9.90 -3.12 -6.88
CA ARG A 141 -9.33 -2.10 -7.79
C ARG A 141 -8.98 -2.59 -9.19
N TYR A 142 -9.05 -3.88 -9.44
CA TYR A 142 -8.96 -4.44 -10.79
C TYR A 142 -10.32 -4.51 -11.50
N ILE A 143 -11.39 -4.12 -10.81
CA ILE A 143 -12.74 -4.09 -11.36
C ILE A 143 -13.15 -2.63 -11.51
N VAL A 144 -13.55 -2.26 -12.71
CA VAL A 144 -13.97 -0.90 -13.06
C VAL A 144 -15.37 -0.98 -13.67
N GLY A 145 -16.21 0.00 -13.37
CA GLY A 145 -17.56 0.08 -13.91
C GLY A 145 -18.19 1.42 -13.63
N THR A 146 -19.48 1.54 -13.90
CA THR A 146 -20.23 2.75 -13.67
C THR A 146 -20.70 2.83 -12.22
N CYS A 147 -20.42 3.94 -11.56
CA CYS A 147 -20.87 4.21 -10.20
C CYS A 147 -22.40 4.34 -10.15
N PRO A 148 -23.11 3.56 -9.33
CA PRO A 148 -24.56 3.63 -9.24
C PRO A 148 -25.07 4.92 -8.61
N LYS A 149 -24.18 5.68 -7.89
CA LYS A 149 -24.55 6.90 -7.18
C LYS A 149 -24.38 8.17 -7.99
N CYS A 150 -23.35 8.27 -8.82
CA CYS A 150 -23.06 9.51 -9.56
C CYS A 150 -22.90 9.34 -11.07
N GLY A 151 -23.03 8.12 -11.61
CA GLY A 151 -22.90 7.85 -13.03
C GLY A 151 -21.47 7.96 -13.58
N ASN A 152 -20.44 8.02 -12.71
CA ASN A 152 -19.06 8.01 -13.17
C ASN A 152 -18.73 6.64 -13.78
N ASP A 153 -18.32 6.63 -15.06
CA ASP A 153 -18.01 5.41 -15.83
C ASP A 153 -16.66 4.74 -15.51
N ARG A 154 -15.92 5.34 -14.56
CA ARG A 154 -14.59 4.87 -14.12
C ARG A 154 -14.50 4.72 -12.61
N ALA A 155 -15.55 4.19 -11.99
CA ALA A 155 -15.49 3.85 -10.57
C ALA A 155 -14.79 2.53 -10.36
N TYR A 156 -13.96 2.45 -9.32
CA TYR A 156 -13.35 1.18 -8.89
C TYR A 156 -14.28 0.38 -7.98
N GLY A 157 -14.03 -0.91 -7.87
CA GLY A 157 -14.85 -1.80 -7.06
C GLY A 157 -14.82 -1.54 -5.55
N ASP A 158 -13.88 -0.75 -5.04
CA ASP A 158 -13.81 -0.32 -3.65
C ASP A 158 -14.33 1.09 -3.42
N GLN A 159 -14.20 1.98 -4.41
CA GLN A 159 -14.51 3.40 -4.24
C GLN A 159 -14.74 4.10 -5.58
N CYS A 160 -15.63 5.06 -5.61
CA CYS A 160 -15.77 6.00 -6.71
C CYS A 160 -14.88 7.25 -6.47
N GLU A 161 -13.85 7.43 -7.27
CA GLU A 161 -12.92 8.56 -7.15
C GLU A 161 -13.58 9.93 -7.44
N LYS A 162 -14.74 9.96 -8.10
CA LYS A 162 -15.45 11.22 -8.41
C LYS A 162 -16.33 11.70 -7.25
N CYS A 163 -17.09 10.82 -6.62
CA CYS A 163 -18.02 11.21 -5.55
C CYS A 163 -17.58 10.73 -4.16
N GLY A 164 -16.47 10.00 -4.05
CA GLY A 164 -15.93 9.51 -2.78
C GLY A 164 -16.74 8.38 -2.12
N SER A 165 -17.78 7.86 -2.79
CA SER A 165 -18.59 6.78 -2.20
C SER A 165 -17.82 5.48 -2.15
N THR A 166 -17.85 4.81 -1.00
CA THR A 166 -17.43 3.42 -0.87
C THR A 166 -18.37 2.53 -1.65
N LEU A 167 -17.83 1.57 -2.37
CA LEU A 167 -18.52 0.62 -3.21
C LEU A 167 -18.05 -0.80 -2.91
N SER A 168 -18.81 -1.77 -3.35
CA SER A 168 -18.34 -3.13 -3.60
C SER A 168 -18.36 -3.43 -5.10
N PRO A 169 -17.55 -4.37 -5.61
CA PRO A 169 -17.56 -4.73 -7.02
C PRO A 169 -18.95 -5.12 -7.54
N ASP A 170 -19.80 -5.68 -6.68
CA ASP A 170 -21.16 -6.11 -7.03
C ASP A 170 -22.15 -4.94 -7.19
N GLU A 171 -21.80 -3.76 -6.71
CA GLU A 171 -22.64 -2.56 -6.87
C GLU A 171 -22.36 -1.81 -8.17
N LEU A 172 -21.23 -2.08 -8.82
CA LEU A 172 -20.91 -1.44 -10.09
C LEU A 172 -21.87 -1.87 -11.21
N ILE A 173 -22.26 -0.91 -12.03
CA ILE A 173 -23.01 -1.16 -13.25
C ILE A 173 -21.98 -1.47 -14.36
N ASP A 174 -22.22 -2.54 -15.11
CA ASP A 174 -21.36 -3.03 -16.19
C ASP A 174 -19.87 -3.20 -15.76
N PRO A 175 -19.59 -4.03 -14.73
CA PRO A 175 -18.24 -4.23 -14.27
C PRO A 175 -17.38 -4.94 -15.33
N HIS A 176 -16.15 -4.45 -15.50
CA HIS A 176 -15.15 -5.05 -16.37
C HIS A 176 -13.77 -5.07 -15.73
N SER A 177 -12.92 -5.97 -16.22
CA SER A 177 -11.55 -6.09 -15.74
C SER A 177 -10.69 -4.91 -16.20
N ALA A 178 -10.04 -4.22 -15.27
CA ALA A 178 -9.02 -3.22 -15.59
C ALA A 178 -7.73 -3.85 -16.17
N VAL A 179 -7.64 -5.18 -16.17
CA VAL A 179 -6.48 -5.95 -16.64
C VAL A 179 -6.59 -6.28 -18.13
N SER A 180 -7.70 -6.87 -18.55
CA SER A 180 -7.93 -7.31 -19.93
C SER A 180 -9.01 -6.48 -20.64
N GLY A 181 -9.91 -5.84 -19.91
CA GLY A 181 -11.11 -5.20 -20.42
C GLY A 181 -12.29 -6.14 -20.54
N SER A 182 -12.12 -7.45 -20.27
CA SER A 182 -13.18 -8.45 -20.36
C SER A 182 -14.22 -8.30 -19.24
N VAL A 183 -15.40 -8.87 -19.44
CA VAL A 183 -16.41 -9.01 -18.39
C VAL A 183 -15.99 -10.17 -17.48
N PRO A 184 -15.72 -9.92 -16.19
CA PRO A 184 -15.26 -10.96 -15.30
C PRO A 184 -16.39 -11.90 -14.88
N VAL A 185 -16.05 -13.16 -14.60
CA VAL A 185 -16.96 -14.17 -14.07
C VAL A 185 -16.75 -14.33 -12.55
N LYS A 186 -17.75 -14.85 -11.84
CA LYS A 186 -17.59 -15.21 -10.43
C LYS A 186 -17.12 -16.64 -10.28
N ARG A 187 -16.05 -16.84 -9.49
CA ARG A 187 -15.53 -18.16 -9.10
C ARG A 187 -15.40 -18.27 -7.61
N GLU A 188 -15.61 -19.46 -7.09
CA GLU A 188 -15.41 -19.77 -5.69
C GLU A 188 -13.92 -19.75 -5.35
N THR A 189 -13.57 -19.15 -4.22
CA THR A 189 -12.22 -19.16 -3.66
C THR A 189 -12.25 -19.15 -2.14
N LYS A 190 -11.20 -19.68 -1.53
CA LYS A 190 -11.02 -19.76 -0.08
C LYS A 190 -10.13 -18.63 0.41
N HIS A 191 -10.49 -18.09 1.55
CA HIS A 191 -9.76 -17.05 2.27
C HIS A 191 -9.56 -17.44 3.74
N TRP A 192 -8.56 -16.87 4.34
CA TRP A 192 -8.22 -17.01 5.76
C TRP A 192 -8.47 -15.73 6.49
#